data_dff6344ea180c298eb07248930d1f12f
#
_entry.id   dff6344ea180c298eb07248930d1f12f
#
_cell.length_a   1.000
_cell.length_b   1.000
_cell.length_c   1.000
_cell.angle_alpha   90.00
_cell.angle_beta   90.00
_cell.angle_gamma   90.00
#
_symmetry.space_group_name_H-M   'P 1'
#
loop_
_entity.id
_entity.type
_entity.pdbx_description
1 polymer ?
#
loop_
_entity_poly.entity_id
_entity_poly.type
_entity_poly.pdbx_seq_one_letter_code
_entity_poly.pdbx_strand_id
1 'polypeptide(L)'
;LLSTQLLPLLSKRIAAGEDSRPIMDIGFRLVFMVSVGVASAAWFYGDFLMNWLYHGQKELGSVTEAGGVEVLRTMVYSPQILQVSMIFKVLMLAFVPMSLVHVFGTYVTAAGQMRWLAKLALVCVVINVAFNYSEIPKVGALAAAVGCLLTQWVFALTCVVKTHRLGGYIWHWKQADGLFITLVGGVLSFGFMKTGIGADGFAGLVWARLAYAVAVGGYLFHGELLGLVSKK
;
A
#
# COMPACT_ATOMS: atom_id res chain seq x y z
N LEU A 1 -1.02 -10.73 -12.16
CA LEU A 1 -0.97 -10.28 -13.56
C LEU A 1 0.34 -9.53 -13.89
N LEU A 2 0.76 -8.52 -13.12
CA LEU A 2 1.94 -7.71 -13.43
C LEU A 2 3.24 -8.52 -13.36
N SER A 3 3.44 -9.33 -12.33
CA SER A 3 4.62 -10.18 -12.16
C SER A 3 4.71 -11.27 -13.22
N THR A 4 3.59 -11.81 -13.69
CA THR A 4 3.57 -12.84 -14.74
C THR A 4 3.96 -12.29 -16.11
N GLN A 5 3.73 -11.01 -16.37
CA GLN A 5 4.16 -10.34 -17.60
C GLN A 5 5.57 -9.77 -17.49
N LEU A 6 5.95 -9.24 -16.31
CA LEU A 6 7.29 -8.72 -16.09
C LEU A 6 8.38 -9.79 -16.11
N LEU A 7 8.11 -10.98 -15.57
CA LEU A 7 9.12 -12.04 -15.46
C LEU A 7 9.72 -12.44 -16.82
N PRO A 8 8.92 -12.81 -17.85
CA PRO A 8 9.49 -13.21 -19.15
C PRO A 8 10.20 -12.05 -19.84
N LEU A 9 9.68 -10.83 -19.70
CA LEU A 9 10.29 -9.64 -20.29
C LEU A 9 11.64 -9.31 -19.67
N LEU A 10 11.74 -9.37 -18.35
CA LEU A 10 13.00 -9.16 -17.62
C LEU A 10 13.99 -10.28 -17.90
N SER A 11 13.56 -11.54 -17.89
CA SER A 11 14.43 -12.68 -18.18
C SER A 11 15.03 -12.59 -19.58
N LYS A 12 14.24 -12.20 -20.59
CA LYS A 12 14.70 -12.00 -21.96
C LYS A 12 15.75 -10.89 -22.04
N ARG A 13 15.52 -9.75 -21.42
CA ARG A 13 16.46 -8.61 -21.44
C ARG A 13 17.74 -8.90 -20.68
N ILE A 14 17.65 -9.53 -19.52
CA ILE A 14 18.82 -9.92 -18.72
C ILE A 14 19.67 -10.93 -19.52
N ALA A 15 19.04 -11.93 -20.18
CA ALA A 15 19.75 -12.89 -21.00
C ALA A 15 20.42 -12.27 -22.24
N ALA A 16 19.80 -11.20 -22.80
CA ALA A 16 20.35 -10.44 -23.91
C ALA A 16 21.42 -9.40 -23.49
N GLY A 17 21.67 -9.22 -22.19
CA GLY A 17 22.56 -8.16 -21.68
C GLY A 17 22.02 -6.74 -21.87
N GLU A 18 20.69 -6.60 -22.13
CA GLU A 18 20.04 -5.31 -22.32
C GLU A 18 19.73 -4.63 -20.99
N ASP A 19 19.68 -3.29 -21.00
CA ASP A 19 19.30 -2.51 -19.81
C ASP A 19 17.84 -2.74 -19.42
N SER A 20 17.63 -3.30 -18.24
CA SER A 20 16.30 -3.57 -17.67
C SER A 20 15.77 -2.44 -16.77
N ARG A 21 16.60 -1.43 -16.47
CA ARG A 21 16.27 -0.33 -15.55
C ARG A 21 15.01 0.44 -15.94
N PRO A 22 14.77 0.81 -17.22
CA PRO A 22 13.57 1.57 -17.58
C PRO A 22 12.27 0.84 -17.26
N ILE A 23 12.27 -0.50 -17.48
CA ILE A 23 11.09 -1.33 -17.18
C ILE A 23 10.87 -1.44 -15.67
N MET A 24 11.96 -1.62 -14.92
CA MET A 24 11.89 -1.66 -13.45
C MET A 24 11.39 -0.35 -12.87
N ASP A 25 11.82 0.79 -13.42
CA ASP A 25 11.40 2.11 -12.96
C ASP A 25 9.90 2.34 -13.20
N ILE A 26 9.40 2.03 -14.39
CA ILE A 26 7.97 2.13 -14.72
C ILE A 26 7.16 1.19 -13.83
N GLY A 27 7.58 -0.07 -13.70
CA GLY A 27 6.91 -1.06 -12.86
C GLY A 27 6.85 -0.63 -11.39
N PHE A 28 7.96 -0.12 -10.87
CA PHE A 28 8.04 0.39 -9.51
C PHE A 28 7.09 1.58 -9.26
N ARG A 29 7.15 2.61 -10.13
CA ARG A 29 6.30 3.80 -10.01
C ARG A 29 4.81 3.43 -10.02
N LEU A 30 4.40 2.64 -11.01
CA LEU A 30 3.01 2.23 -11.15
C LEU A 30 2.51 1.45 -9.92
N VAL A 31 3.27 0.45 -9.49
CA VAL A 31 2.88 -0.39 -8.36
C VAL A 31 2.90 0.39 -7.04
N PHE A 32 3.90 1.24 -6.83
CA PHE A 32 3.99 2.08 -5.65
C PHE A 32 2.81 3.06 -5.56
N MET A 33 2.47 3.73 -6.65
CA MET A 33 1.33 4.65 -6.71
C MET A 33 0.01 3.96 -6.36
N VAL A 34 -0.26 2.82 -7.00
CA VAL A 34 -1.50 2.07 -6.73
C VAL A 34 -1.54 1.60 -5.27
N SER A 35 -0.43 1.08 -4.75
CA SER A 35 -0.38 0.55 -3.38
C SER A 35 -0.53 1.66 -2.33
N VAL A 36 0.10 2.82 -2.53
CA VAL A 36 -0.08 3.98 -1.64
C VAL A 36 -1.52 4.50 -1.71
N GLY A 37 -2.13 4.55 -2.90
CA GLY A 37 -3.53 4.93 -3.04
C GLY A 37 -4.47 4.02 -2.27
N VAL A 38 -4.30 2.70 -2.41
CA VAL A 38 -5.09 1.71 -1.68
C VAL A 38 -4.87 1.80 -0.17
N ALA A 39 -3.62 1.92 0.28
CA ALA A 39 -3.30 2.06 1.70
C ALA A 39 -3.88 3.35 2.30
N SER A 40 -3.79 4.48 1.58
CA SER A 40 -4.38 5.75 2.00
C SER A 40 -5.90 5.69 2.08
N ALA A 41 -6.55 5.10 1.06
CA ALA A 41 -7.99 4.88 1.07
C ALA A 41 -8.42 4.02 2.28
N ALA A 42 -7.71 2.92 2.54
CA ALA A 42 -8.00 2.06 3.67
C ALA A 42 -7.80 2.77 5.02
N TRP A 43 -6.77 3.62 5.13
CA TRP A 43 -6.52 4.38 6.36
C TRP A 43 -7.64 5.34 6.71
N PHE A 44 -8.12 6.13 5.73
CA PHE A 44 -9.13 7.15 5.97
C PHE A 44 -10.57 6.62 5.95
N TYR A 45 -10.84 5.58 5.17
CA TYR A 45 -12.19 5.05 4.97
C TYR A 45 -12.37 3.61 5.51
N GLY A 46 -11.37 3.06 6.20
CA GLY A 46 -11.41 1.70 6.73
C GLY A 46 -12.56 1.47 7.72
N ASP A 47 -12.86 2.44 8.56
CA ASP A 47 -13.97 2.35 9.54
C ASP A 47 -15.32 2.26 8.81
N PHE A 48 -15.52 3.11 7.81
CA PHE A 48 -16.72 3.07 6.96
C PHE A 48 -16.84 1.75 6.21
N LEU A 49 -15.74 1.28 5.62
CA LEU A 49 -15.72 0.04 4.84
C LEU A 49 -16.02 -1.18 5.71
N MET A 50 -15.43 -1.25 6.91
CA MET A 50 -15.66 -2.35 7.85
C MET A 50 -17.09 -2.31 8.39
N ASN A 51 -17.61 -1.15 8.72
CA ASN A 51 -19.00 -1.00 9.14
C ASN A 51 -19.98 -1.42 8.03
N TRP A 52 -19.72 -1.05 6.79
CA TRP A 52 -20.53 -1.45 5.64
C TRP A 52 -20.47 -2.96 5.39
N LEU A 53 -19.28 -3.56 5.45
CA LEU A 53 -19.06 -4.98 5.16
C LEU A 53 -19.71 -5.90 6.22
N TYR A 54 -19.61 -5.51 7.49
CA TYR A 54 -20.16 -6.30 8.61
C TYR A 54 -21.59 -5.89 8.98
N HIS A 55 -22.32 -5.14 8.11
CA HIS A 55 -23.70 -4.74 8.29
C HIS A 55 -23.98 -4.11 9.67
N GLY A 56 -23.04 -3.24 10.08
CA GLY A 56 -23.13 -2.39 11.27
C GLY A 56 -23.95 -2.99 12.40
N GLN A 57 -23.37 -3.75 13.30
CA GLN A 57 -23.99 -3.95 14.61
C GLN A 57 -24.04 -2.59 15.28
N LYS A 58 -25.11 -1.84 14.98
CA LYS A 58 -25.46 -0.62 15.69
C LYS A 58 -25.84 -1.06 17.10
N GLU A 59 -24.93 -0.96 18.04
CA GLU A 59 -25.37 -0.79 19.42
C GLU A 59 -26.06 0.57 19.44
N LEU A 60 -27.38 0.52 19.40
CA LEU A 60 -28.20 1.67 19.78
C LEU A 60 -27.85 1.94 21.24
N GLY A 61 -26.92 2.84 21.49
CA GLY A 61 -26.73 3.38 22.81
C GLY A 61 -28.10 3.85 23.28
N SER A 62 -28.60 3.28 24.39
CA SER A 62 -29.84 3.67 25.00
C SER A 62 -29.78 5.17 25.29
N VAL A 63 -30.42 5.95 24.42
CA VAL A 63 -30.61 7.37 24.66
C VAL A 63 -31.57 7.44 25.83
N THR A 64 -31.05 7.70 27.02
CA THR A 64 -31.86 8.10 28.15
C THR A 64 -32.45 9.47 27.80
N GLU A 65 -33.74 9.50 27.52
CA GLU A 65 -34.48 10.73 27.31
C GLU A 65 -34.43 11.61 28.58
N ALA A 66 -33.49 12.52 28.61
CA ALA A 66 -33.49 13.61 29.54
C ALA A 66 -33.60 14.92 28.76
N GLY A 67 -34.82 15.38 28.61
CA GLY A 67 -35.17 16.78 28.23
C GLY A 67 -34.88 17.14 26.79
N GLY A 68 -35.84 16.90 25.87
CA GLY A 68 -36.24 17.75 24.73
C GLY A 68 -35.21 18.35 23.78
N VAL A 69 -34.00 17.88 23.75
CA VAL A 69 -32.97 18.29 22.79
C VAL A 69 -32.63 17.09 21.91
N GLU A 70 -32.88 17.24 20.63
CA GLU A 70 -32.47 16.27 19.59
C GLU A 70 -30.96 16.22 19.55
N VAL A 71 -30.37 15.32 20.37
CA VAL A 71 -28.93 15.08 20.37
C VAL A 71 -28.61 14.42 19.04
N LEU A 72 -27.80 15.08 18.22
CA LEU A 72 -27.20 14.54 17.02
C LEU A 72 -26.79 13.08 17.28
N ARG A 73 -27.37 12.14 16.53
CA ARG A 73 -26.99 10.74 16.53
C ARG A 73 -25.58 10.60 16.00
N THR A 74 -24.60 10.74 16.85
CA THR A 74 -23.23 10.32 16.54
C THR A 74 -23.26 8.81 16.36
N MET A 75 -22.95 8.31 15.17
CA MET A 75 -22.80 6.89 14.90
C MET A 75 -21.60 6.38 15.72
N VAL A 76 -21.89 5.78 16.87
CA VAL A 76 -20.87 5.11 17.68
C VAL A 76 -20.66 3.72 17.10
N TYR A 77 -19.50 3.49 16.52
CA TYR A 77 -19.10 2.15 16.06
C TYR A 77 -18.88 1.24 17.27
N SER A 78 -19.31 -0.02 17.17
CA SER A 78 -19.02 -0.96 18.24
C SER A 78 -17.50 -1.13 18.43
N PRO A 79 -17.00 -1.35 19.65
CA PRO A 79 -15.57 -1.53 19.93
C PRO A 79 -14.94 -2.64 19.08
N GLN A 80 -15.70 -3.67 18.74
CA GLN A 80 -15.28 -4.77 17.88
C GLN A 80 -15.02 -4.32 16.44
N ILE A 81 -15.89 -3.48 15.87
CA ILE A 81 -15.71 -2.93 14.52
C ILE A 81 -14.48 -2.02 14.46
N LEU A 82 -14.24 -1.20 15.50
CA LEU A 82 -13.05 -0.36 15.56
C LEU A 82 -11.77 -1.20 15.61
N GLN A 83 -11.77 -2.30 16.37
CA GLN A 83 -10.62 -3.20 16.44
C GLN A 83 -10.35 -3.87 15.09
N VAL A 84 -11.37 -4.40 14.43
CA VAL A 84 -11.26 -5.01 13.10
C VAL A 84 -10.80 -3.98 12.06
N SER A 85 -11.31 -2.76 12.14
CA SER A 85 -10.90 -1.66 11.26
C SER A 85 -9.43 -1.30 11.44
N MET A 86 -8.93 -1.27 12.68
CA MET A 86 -7.50 -1.02 12.95
C MET A 86 -6.61 -2.13 12.36
N ILE A 87 -6.98 -3.40 12.54
CA ILE A 87 -6.28 -4.53 11.94
C ILE A 87 -6.27 -4.40 10.41
N PHE A 88 -7.41 -4.08 9.80
CA PHE A 88 -7.53 -3.86 8.37
C PHE A 88 -6.62 -2.74 7.88
N LYS A 89 -6.61 -1.59 8.56
CA LYS A 89 -5.73 -0.45 8.22
C LYS A 89 -4.26 -0.84 8.23
N VAL A 90 -3.81 -1.56 9.26
CA VAL A 90 -2.43 -2.03 9.38
C VAL A 90 -2.08 -3.03 8.27
N LEU A 91 -2.97 -3.97 7.95
CA LEU A 91 -2.78 -4.92 6.85
C LEU A 91 -2.73 -4.22 5.48
N MET A 92 -3.52 -3.16 5.29
CA MET A 92 -3.47 -2.37 4.06
C MET A 92 -2.17 -1.54 3.94
N LEU A 93 -1.58 -1.12 5.04
CA LEU A 93 -0.21 -0.57 5.03
C LEU A 93 0.84 -1.62 4.62
N ALA A 94 0.64 -2.90 5.00
CA ALA A 94 1.52 -3.99 4.58
C ALA A 94 1.40 -4.29 3.06
N PHE A 95 0.32 -3.85 2.42
CA PHE A 95 0.14 -3.98 0.97
C PHE A 95 1.20 -3.19 0.18
N VAL A 96 1.69 -2.07 0.71
CA VAL A 96 2.74 -1.27 0.05
C VAL A 96 4.05 -2.08 -0.11
N PRO A 97 4.70 -2.56 0.96
CA PRO A 97 5.91 -3.36 0.80
C PRO A 97 5.67 -4.68 0.05
N MET A 98 4.51 -5.33 0.23
CA MET A 98 4.15 -6.52 -0.53
C MET A 98 4.13 -6.24 -2.04
N SER A 99 3.58 -5.11 -2.44
CA SER A 99 3.54 -4.68 -3.84
C SER A 99 4.95 -4.42 -4.40
N LEU A 100 5.86 -3.85 -3.60
CA LEU A 100 7.25 -3.66 -3.97
C LEU A 100 7.97 -5.00 -4.20
N VAL A 101 7.67 -6.01 -3.38
CA VAL A 101 8.21 -7.37 -3.55
C VAL A 101 7.82 -7.95 -4.92
N HIS A 102 6.62 -7.68 -5.42
CA HIS A 102 6.19 -8.15 -6.73
C HIS A 102 7.04 -7.58 -7.87
N VAL A 103 7.60 -6.39 -7.74
CA VAL A 103 8.50 -5.80 -8.75
C VAL A 103 9.94 -6.28 -8.54
N PHE A 104 10.50 -6.00 -7.37
CA PHE A 104 11.92 -6.27 -7.10
C PHE A 104 12.21 -7.77 -6.93
N GLY A 105 11.29 -8.53 -6.32
CA GLY A 105 11.39 -9.99 -6.23
C GLY A 105 11.32 -10.67 -7.59
N THR A 106 10.49 -10.14 -8.51
CA THR A 106 10.44 -10.63 -9.90
C THR A 106 11.77 -10.40 -10.61
N TYR A 107 12.42 -9.25 -10.41
CA TYR A 107 13.76 -9.02 -10.97
C TYR A 107 14.80 -9.99 -10.40
N VAL A 108 14.82 -10.18 -9.08
CA VAL A 108 15.74 -11.13 -8.43
C VAL A 108 15.53 -12.56 -8.93
N THR A 109 14.27 -12.92 -9.20
CA THR A 109 13.90 -14.21 -9.81
C THR A 109 14.41 -14.31 -11.24
N ALA A 110 14.19 -13.29 -12.07
CA ALA A 110 14.66 -13.22 -13.46
C ALA A 110 16.20 -13.27 -13.55
N ALA A 111 16.90 -12.72 -12.56
CA ALA A 111 18.36 -12.80 -12.42
C ALA A 111 18.87 -14.16 -11.91
N GLY A 112 18.02 -15.17 -11.81
CA GLY A 112 18.42 -16.54 -11.40
C GLY A 112 18.70 -16.71 -9.90
N GLN A 113 18.37 -15.72 -9.06
CA GLN A 113 18.68 -15.71 -7.61
C GLN A 113 17.59 -16.35 -6.73
N MET A 114 16.86 -17.35 -7.24
CA MET A 114 15.75 -18.01 -6.54
C MET A 114 16.17 -18.61 -5.19
N ARG A 115 17.36 -19.22 -5.10
CA ARG A 115 17.85 -19.82 -3.85
C ARG A 115 18.05 -18.76 -2.75
N TRP A 116 18.51 -17.59 -3.13
CA TRP A 116 18.67 -16.46 -2.21
C TRP A 116 17.31 -15.95 -1.74
N LEU A 117 16.35 -15.81 -2.67
CA LEU A 117 14.98 -15.37 -2.34
C LEU A 117 14.28 -16.36 -1.39
N ALA A 118 14.45 -17.67 -1.60
CA ALA A 118 13.91 -18.68 -0.72
C ALA A 118 14.51 -18.62 0.70
N LYS A 119 15.82 -18.39 0.82
CA LYS A 119 16.46 -18.18 2.13
C LYS A 119 15.93 -16.95 2.83
N LEU A 120 15.78 -15.84 2.11
CA LEU A 120 15.19 -14.60 2.66
C LEU A 120 13.76 -14.84 3.14
N ALA A 121 12.92 -15.53 2.36
CA ALA A 121 11.57 -15.88 2.76
C ALA A 121 11.55 -16.71 4.04
N LEU A 122 12.42 -17.72 4.15
CA LEU A 122 12.54 -18.52 5.36
C LEU A 122 12.91 -17.67 6.60
N VAL A 123 13.87 -16.76 6.45
CA VAL A 123 14.25 -15.84 7.53
C VAL A 123 13.06 -14.97 7.95
N CYS A 124 12.33 -14.40 7.00
CA CYS A 124 11.14 -13.59 7.28
C CYS A 124 10.03 -14.41 7.98
N VAL A 125 9.83 -15.68 7.59
CA VAL A 125 8.89 -16.57 8.27
C VAL A 125 9.30 -16.78 9.74
N VAL A 126 10.58 -17.08 9.99
CA VAL A 126 11.08 -17.27 11.37
C VAL A 126 10.88 -16.01 12.21
N ILE A 127 11.21 -14.83 11.66
CA ILE A 127 11.00 -13.54 12.33
C ILE A 127 9.50 -13.33 12.63
N ASN A 128 8.64 -13.59 11.66
CA ASN A 128 7.20 -13.42 11.82
C ASN A 128 6.63 -14.35 12.90
N VAL A 129 7.01 -15.62 12.88
CA VAL A 129 6.57 -16.59 13.88
C VAL A 129 7.07 -16.22 15.28
N ALA A 130 8.34 -15.85 15.42
CA ALA A 130 8.91 -15.44 16.70
C ALA A 130 8.21 -14.19 17.26
N PHE A 131 7.97 -13.19 16.42
CA PHE A 131 7.23 -11.98 16.78
C PHE A 131 5.80 -12.30 17.21
N ASN A 132 5.09 -13.09 16.42
CA ASN A 132 3.71 -13.46 16.71
C ASN A 132 3.61 -14.29 18.02
N TYR A 133 4.54 -15.20 18.25
CA TYR A 133 4.58 -15.99 19.47
C TYR A 133 4.74 -15.12 20.73
N SER A 134 5.53 -14.06 20.65
CA SER A 134 5.78 -13.16 21.78
C SER A 134 4.67 -12.11 21.99
N GLU A 135 4.06 -11.62 20.91
CA GLU A 135 3.20 -10.43 20.97
C GLU A 135 1.69 -10.75 20.86
N ILE A 136 1.26 -11.86 20.22
CA ILE A 136 -0.16 -12.22 20.15
C ILE A 136 -0.77 -12.40 21.55
N PRO A 137 -0.11 -13.05 22.53
CA PRO A 137 -0.67 -13.18 23.87
C PRO A 137 -0.93 -11.84 24.59
N LYS A 138 -0.20 -10.76 24.20
CA LYS A 138 -0.29 -9.45 24.85
C LYS A 138 -1.31 -8.52 24.15
N VAL A 139 -1.31 -8.50 22.83
CA VAL A 139 -2.02 -7.50 22.02
C VAL A 139 -3.09 -8.13 21.12
N GLY A 140 -3.13 -9.46 21.02
CA GLY A 140 -4.09 -10.18 20.20
C GLY A 140 -3.82 -10.08 18.70
N ALA A 141 -4.87 -10.10 17.89
CA ALA A 141 -4.79 -10.16 16.42
C ALA A 141 -4.07 -8.93 15.80
N LEU A 142 -4.05 -7.79 16.48
CA LEU A 142 -3.33 -6.59 16.02
C LEU A 142 -1.82 -6.86 15.96
N ALA A 143 -1.27 -7.64 16.89
CA ALA A 143 0.13 -8.02 16.85
C ALA A 143 0.48 -8.81 15.58
N ALA A 144 -0.39 -9.71 15.14
CA ALA A 144 -0.19 -10.47 13.89
C ALA A 144 -0.15 -9.54 12.67
N ALA A 145 -1.02 -8.52 12.63
CA ALA A 145 -1.03 -7.53 11.55
C ALA A 145 0.26 -6.70 11.53
N VAL A 146 0.74 -6.27 12.69
CA VAL A 146 2.01 -5.53 12.82
C VAL A 146 3.20 -6.42 12.46
N GLY A 147 3.22 -7.68 12.90
CA GLY A 147 4.25 -8.66 12.53
C GLY A 147 4.32 -8.88 11.02
N CYS A 148 3.16 -8.97 10.37
CA CYS A 148 3.06 -9.04 8.91
C CYS A 148 3.66 -7.78 8.25
N LEU A 149 3.27 -6.59 8.71
CA LEU A 149 3.79 -5.32 8.19
C LEU A 149 5.31 -5.23 8.29
N LEU A 150 5.87 -5.55 9.45
CA LEU A 150 7.32 -5.51 9.69
C LEU A 150 8.08 -6.48 8.78
N THR A 151 7.61 -7.73 8.70
CA THR A 151 8.28 -8.76 7.88
C THR A 151 8.18 -8.45 6.38
N GLN A 152 7.08 -7.89 5.92
CA GLN A 152 6.94 -7.44 4.53
C GLN A 152 7.89 -6.29 4.19
N TRP A 153 8.10 -5.33 5.11
CA TRP A 153 9.10 -4.29 4.92
C TRP A 153 10.52 -4.83 4.88
N VAL A 154 10.88 -5.74 5.79
CA VAL A 154 12.20 -6.39 5.80
C VAL A 154 12.44 -7.11 4.47
N PHE A 155 11.44 -7.86 4.00
CA PHE A 155 11.52 -8.59 2.74
C PHE A 155 11.68 -7.64 1.55
N ALA A 156 10.83 -6.61 1.44
CA ALA A 156 10.84 -5.64 0.36
C ALA A 156 12.16 -4.87 0.28
N LEU A 157 12.61 -4.30 1.40
CA LEU A 157 13.86 -3.52 1.45
C LEU A 157 15.07 -4.38 1.08
N THR A 158 15.08 -5.64 1.54
CA THR A 158 16.16 -6.57 1.21
C THR A 158 16.16 -6.92 -0.29
N CYS A 159 14.98 -7.07 -0.92
CA CYS A 159 14.86 -7.25 -2.37
C CYS A 159 15.31 -6.01 -3.14
N VAL A 160 14.97 -4.79 -2.69
CA VAL A 160 15.43 -3.53 -3.31
C VAL A 160 16.96 -3.43 -3.27
N VAL A 161 17.57 -3.67 -2.09
CA VAL A 161 19.04 -3.65 -1.95
C VAL A 161 19.71 -4.71 -2.84
N LYS A 162 19.14 -5.92 -2.91
CA LYS A 162 19.65 -6.98 -3.77
C LYS A 162 19.57 -6.60 -5.24
N THR A 163 18.45 -6.06 -5.69
CA THR A 163 18.25 -5.59 -7.08
C THR A 163 19.23 -4.47 -7.43
N HIS A 164 19.47 -3.53 -6.52
CA HIS A 164 20.46 -2.48 -6.70
C HIS A 164 21.88 -3.07 -6.89
N ARG A 165 22.25 -4.04 -6.05
CA ARG A 165 23.56 -4.73 -6.16
C ARG A 165 23.74 -5.53 -7.45
N LEU A 166 22.65 -6.01 -8.03
CA LEU A 166 22.63 -6.71 -9.32
C LEU A 166 22.63 -5.75 -10.53
N GLY A 167 22.62 -4.42 -10.28
CA GLY A 167 22.59 -3.40 -11.34
C GLY A 167 21.23 -3.22 -12.01
N GLY A 168 20.19 -3.90 -11.53
CA GLY A 168 18.83 -3.83 -12.11
C GLY A 168 18.05 -2.57 -11.76
N TYR A 169 18.48 -1.84 -10.76
CA TYR A 169 17.83 -0.61 -10.34
C TYR A 169 18.85 0.35 -9.72
N ILE A 170 18.82 1.60 -10.14
CA ILE A 170 19.61 2.66 -9.54
C ILE A 170 18.65 3.70 -8.97
N TRP A 171 18.75 3.95 -7.66
CA TRP A 171 17.98 4.99 -7.02
C TRP A 171 18.47 6.37 -7.50
N HIS A 172 17.58 7.13 -8.12
CA HIS A 172 17.83 8.50 -8.50
C HIS A 172 17.06 9.45 -7.57
N TRP A 173 17.70 10.48 -7.05
CA TRP A 173 17.03 11.47 -6.17
C TRP A 173 15.79 12.11 -6.79
N LYS A 174 15.74 12.26 -8.11
CA LYS A 174 14.54 12.70 -8.84
C LYS A 174 13.33 11.76 -8.67
N GLN A 175 13.55 10.53 -8.30
CA GLN A 175 12.47 9.58 -8.01
C GLN A 175 11.90 9.79 -6.61
N ALA A 176 12.70 10.32 -5.68
CA ALA A 176 12.24 10.68 -4.34
C ALA A 176 11.13 11.74 -4.41
N ASP A 177 11.24 12.71 -5.33
CA ASP A 177 10.21 13.73 -5.53
C ASP A 177 8.89 13.11 -5.96
N GLY A 178 8.92 12.16 -6.88
CA GLY A 178 7.73 11.42 -7.31
C GLY A 178 7.10 10.56 -6.22
N LEU A 179 7.92 9.89 -5.43
CA LEU A 179 7.44 9.12 -4.26
C LEU A 179 6.83 10.03 -3.21
N PHE A 180 7.46 11.16 -2.94
CA PHE A 180 6.96 12.16 -2.00
C PHE A 180 5.64 12.75 -2.47
N ILE A 181 5.53 13.17 -3.75
CA ILE A 181 4.30 13.68 -4.35
C ILE A 181 3.19 12.62 -4.29
N THR A 182 3.50 11.35 -4.57
CA THR A 182 2.54 10.25 -4.52
C THR A 182 2.02 10.03 -3.09
N LEU A 183 2.91 10.01 -2.11
CA LEU A 183 2.57 9.79 -0.71
C LEU A 183 1.78 10.99 -0.15
N VAL A 184 2.27 12.20 -0.36
CA VAL A 184 1.60 13.43 0.08
C VAL A 184 0.27 13.61 -0.65
N GLY A 185 0.24 13.38 -1.98
CA GLY A 185 -0.98 13.43 -2.78
C GLY A 185 -2.02 12.43 -2.33
N GLY A 186 -1.61 11.20 -1.97
CA GLY A 186 -2.50 10.18 -1.40
C GLY A 186 -3.09 10.63 -0.06
N VAL A 187 -2.24 11.02 0.87
CA VAL A 187 -2.67 11.49 2.20
C VAL A 187 -3.58 12.72 2.09
N LEU A 188 -3.20 13.72 1.29
CA LEU A 188 -4.00 14.94 1.12
C LEU A 188 -5.33 14.65 0.42
N SER A 189 -5.34 13.87 -0.67
CA SER A 189 -6.58 13.57 -1.42
C SER A 189 -7.59 12.82 -0.55
N PHE A 190 -7.15 11.80 0.17
CA PHE A 190 -8.05 11.00 1.00
C PHE A 190 -8.35 11.68 2.34
N GLY A 191 -7.38 12.36 2.96
CA GLY A 191 -7.56 13.07 4.23
C GLY A 191 -8.42 14.31 4.08
N PHE A 192 -8.15 15.15 3.08
CA PHE A 192 -8.90 16.39 2.84
C PHE A 192 -10.36 16.11 2.45
N MET A 193 -10.59 15.10 1.61
CA MET A 193 -11.95 14.71 1.24
C MET A 193 -12.76 14.16 2.42
N LYS A 194 -12.11 13.55 3.41
CA LYS A 194 -12.78 13.10 4.63
C LYS A 194 -13.24 14.26 5.52
N THR A 195 -12.46 15.34 5.60
CA THR A 195 -12.76 16.52 6.43
C THR A 195 -13.68 17.54 5.76
N GLY A 196 -13.82 17.46 4.42
CA GLY A 196 -14.62 18.38 3.61
C GLY A 196 -15.98 17.81 3.20
N ILE A 197 -17.04 18.57 3.43
CA ILE A 197 -18.36 18.44 2.80
C ILE A 197 -18.96 17.01 2.80
N GLY A 198 -19.41 16.53 3.95
CA GLY A 198 -20.29 15.34 4.03
C GLY A 198 -19.69 14.04 3.48
N ALA A 199 -18.39 13.93 3.50
CA ALA A 199 -17.62 12.88 2.84
C ALA A 199 -17.49 11.57 3.64
N ASP A 200 -18.32 11.37 4.65
CA ASP A 200 -18.27 10.14 5.47
C ASP A 200 -18.89 8.92 4.78
N GLY A 201 -19.17 9.02 3.48
CA GLY A 201 -19.82 8.00 2.70
C GLY A 201 -19.06 7.58 1.44
N PHE A 202 -19.71 6.69 0.68
CA PHE A 202 -19.21 6.14 -0.57
C PHE A 202 -18.86 7.22 -1.62
N ALA A 203 -19.62 8.32 -1.65
CA ALA A 203 -19.37 9.44 -2.55
C ALA A 203 -18.01 10.11 -2.27
N GLY A 204 -17.68 10.36 -1.01
CA GLY A 204 -16.37 10.91 -0.62
C GLY A 204 -15.20 10.02 -1.03
N LEU A 205 -15.35 8.70 -0.89
CA LEU A 205 -14.34 7.74 -1.34
C LEU A 205 -14.15 7.76 -2.87
N VAL A 206 -15.22 7.91 -3.65
CA VAL A 206 -15.15 8.00 -5.13
C VAL A 206 -14.43 9.27 -5.54
N TRP A 207 -14.80 10.43 -4.97
CA TRP A 207 -14.14 11.70 -5.27
C TRP A 207 -12.66 11.72 -4.86
N ALA A 208 -12.32 11.16 -3.71
CA ALA A 208 -10.93 11.03 -3.29
C ALA A 208 -10.11 10.17 -4.26
N ARG A 209 -10.68 9.07 -4.77
CA ARG A 209 -10.04 8.21 -5.80
C ARG A 209 -9.84 8.96 -7.12
N LEU A 210 -10.83 9.73 -7.55
CA LEU A 210 -10.73 10.52 -8.77
C LEU A 210 -9.65 11.60 -8.63
N ALA A 211 -9.65 12.35 -7.53
CA ALA A 211 -8.62 13.35 -7.26
C ALA A 211 -7.22 12.75 -7.21
N TYR A 212 -7.06 11.60 -6.56
CA TYR A 212 -5.80 10.89 -6.51
C TYR A 212 -5.36 10.38 -7.89
N ALA A 213 -6.28 9.77 -8.65
CA ALA A 213 -6.01 9.27 -10.00
C ALA A 213 -5.60 10.41 -10.96
N VAL A 214 -6.24 11.56 -10.85
CA VAL A 214 -5.90 12.75 -11.66
C VAL A 214 -4.52 13.29 -11.28
N ALA A 215 -4.21 13.42 -9.98
CA ALA A 215 -2.91 13.90 -9.51
C ALA A 215 -1.77 12.97 -9.94
N VAL A 216 -1.98 11.66 -9.79
CA VAL A 216 -1.02 10.61 -10.15
C VAL A 216 -0.89 10.46 -11.66
N GLY A 217 -2.01 10.46 -12.38
CA GLY A 217 -2.03 10.41 -13.84
C GLY A 217 -1.34 11.61 -14.46
N GLY A 218 -1.59 12.82 -13.95
CA GLY A 218 -0.93 14.04 -14.36
C GLY A 218 0.60 13.98 -14.19
N TYR A 219 1.06 13.42 -13.07
CA TYR A 219 2.48 13.24 -12.81
C TYR A 219 3.14 12.22 -13.77
N LEU A 220 2.49 11.08 -14.02
CA LEU A 220 2.97 10.06 -14.96
C LEU A 220 3.04 10.59 -16.38
N PHE A 221 1.96 11.22 -16.85
CA PHE A 221 1.90 11.80 -18.20
C PHE A 221 2.90 12.92 -18.41
N HIS A 222 3.13 13.75 -17.40
CA HIS A 222 4.10 14.84 -17.50
C HIS A 222 5.53 14.31 -17.69
N GLY A 223 5.90 13.23 -16.99
CA GLY A 223 7.21 12.58 -17.13
C GLY A 223 7.42 11.93 -18.51
N GLU A 224 6.39 11.28 -19.07
CA GLU A 224 6.46 10.65 -20.39
C GLU A 224 6.41 11.66 -21.54
N LEU A 225 5.56 12.70 -21.42
CA LEU A 225 5.49 13.80 -22.41
C LEU A 225 6.82 14.55 -22.51
N LEU A 226 7.48 14.85 -21.40
CA LEU A 226 8.81 15.45 -21.40
C LEU A 226 9.86 14.51 -21.99
N GLY A 227 9.75 13.20 -21.77
CA GLY A 227 10.64 12.20 -22.37
C GLY A 227 10.45 12.04 -23.87
N LEU A 228 9.23 12.22 -24.39
CA LEU A 228 8.93 12.20 -25.83
C LEU A 228 9.32 13.48 -26.55
N VAL A 229 9.19 14.64 -25.89
CA VAL A 229 9.60 15.96 -26.43
C VAL A 229 11.12 16.10 -26.46
N SER A 230 11.83 15.50 -25.50
CA SER A 230 13.31 15.53 -25.44
C SER A 230 14.00 14.61 -26.46
N LYS A 231 13.27 13.73 -27.16
CA LYS A 231 13.80 12.81 -28.19
C LYS A 231 13.59 13.31 -29.63
N LYS A 232 13.08 14.52 -29.83
CA LYS A 232 13.11 15.26 -31.09
C LYS A 232 14.15 16.37 -31.02
#